data_cf66b20e3e8767ec10e361d916140712
#
_entry.id   cf66b20e3e8767ec10e361d916140712
#
_cell.length_a   1.000
_cell.length_b   1.000
_cell.length_c   1.000
_cell.angle_alpha   90.00
_cell.angle_beta   90.00
_cell.angle_gamma   90.00
#
_symmetry.space_group_name_H-M   'P 1'
#
loop_
_entity.id
_entity.type
_entity.pdbx_description
1 polymer ?
#
loop_
_entity_poly.entity_id
_entity_poly.type
_entity_poly.pdbx_seq_one_letter_code
_entity_poly.pdbx_strand_id
1 'polypeptide(L)'
;SERIMVGYLLFARWGEEDPTAAMAYTKTMGFAGVFVKKTVVQSWASKHPQEAADYYAANASDFRMGSMMGGRGRGGGSAASVIAMEWARQDSEGAMTWAKSLEGSDQSDAMKGIFRQAATDDPARAAGMLSSISDDQARESAQNTIAREWGAKDWDATKSWISGLPADQ
;
A
#
# COMPACT_ATOMS: atom_id res chain seq x y z
N SER A 1 -9.42 -8.57 -24.60
CA SER A 1 -9.47 -8.65 -23.13
C SER A 1 -8.64 -9.80 -22.57
N GLU A 2 -8.71 -11.01 -23.14
CA GLU A 2 -8.01 -12.21 -22.64
C GLU A 2 -6.48 -12.07 -22.61
N ARG A 3 -5.88 -11.47 -23.66
CA ARG A 3 -4.42 -11.26 -23.75
C ARG A 3 -3.87 -10.38 -22.63
N ILE A 4 -4.63 -9.38 -22.18
CA ILE A 4 -4.24 -8.48 -21.09
C ILE A 4 -4.28 -9.26 -19.77
N MET A 5 -5.33 -10.04 -19.54
CA MET A 5 -5.47 -10.84 -18.32
C MET A 5 -4.36 -11.90 -18.20
N VAL A 6 -4.03 -12.60 -19.28
CA VAL A 6 -2.91 -13.55 -19.32
C VAL A 6 -1.58 -12.86 -19.02
N GLY A 7 -1.37 -11.65 -19.55
CA GLY A 7 -0.19 -10.85 -19.24
C GLY A 7 -0.06 -10.55 -17.74
N TYR A 8 -1.13 -10.10 -17.09
CA TYR A 8 -1.11 -9.84 -15.64
C TYR A 8 -0.80 -11.09 -14.81
N LEU A 9 -1.41 -12.23 -15.15
CA LEU A 9 -1.17 -13.49 -14.46
C LEU A 9 0.28 -13.97 -14.62
N LEU A 10 0.85 -13.80 -15.81
CA LEU A 10 2.26 -14.14 -16.08
C LEU A 10 3.19 -13.29 -15.22
N PHE A 11 2.99 -11.98 -15.19
CA PHE A 11 3.82 -11.08 -14.38
C PHE A 11 3.62 -11.25 -12.88
N ALA A 12 2.41 -11.59 -12.43
CA ALA A 12 2.16 -11.94 -11.04
C ALA A 12 2.98 -13.18 -10.64
N ARG A 13 2.92 -14.24 -11.47
CA ARG A 13 3.70 -15.46 -11.21
C ARG A 13 5.21 -15.22 -11.30
N TRP A 14 5.66 -14.46 -12.27
CA TRP A 14 7.07 -14.10 -12.39
C TRP A 14 7.55 -13.25 -11.21
N GLY A 15 6.70 -12.34 -10.69
CA GLY A 15 6.98 -11.57 -9.49
C GLY A 15 7.10 -12.42 -8.20
N GLU A 16 6.53 -13.62 -8.20
CA GLU A 16 6.70 -14.56 -7.09
C GLU A 16 7.99 -15.40 -7.23
N GLU A 17 8.38 -15.78 -8.45
CA GLU A 17 9.48 -16.71 -8.72
C GLU A 17 10.83 -16.00 -8.90
N ASP A 18 10.85 -14.92 -9.68
CA ASP A 18 12.05 -14.11 -9.94
C ASP A 18 11.66 -12.63 -10.10
N PRO A 19 11.36 -11.98 -8.98
CA PRO A 19 10.88 -10.60 -8.98
C PRO A 19 11.91 -9.61 -9.56
N THR A 20 13.19 -9.87 -9.36
CA THR A 20 14.26 -8.99 -9.85
C THR A 20 14.33 -9.00 -11.37
N ALA A 21 14.26 -10.17 -11.99
CA ALA A 21 14.20 -10.29 -13.44
C ALA A 21 12.90 -9.71 -14.01
N ALA A 22 11.76 -9.95 -13.33
CA ALA A 22 10.47 -9.37 -13.70
C ALA A 22 10.52 -7.84 -13.66
N MET A 23 11.09 -7.24 -12.62
CA MET A 23 11.28 -5.79 -12.50
C MET A 23 12.22 -5.22 -13.57
N ALA A 24 13.31 -5.91 -13.86
CA ALA A 24 14.22 -5.51 -14.93
C ALA A 24 13.51 -5.50 -16.29
N TYR A 25 12.70 -6.52 -16.57
CA TYR A 25 11.92 -6.59 -17.81
C TYR A 25 10.89 -5.46 -17.93
N THR A 26 10.23 -5.05 -16.84
CA THR A 26 9.27 -3.93 -16.90
C THR A 26 9.92 -2.64 -17.40
N LYS A 27 11.22 -2.43 -17.16
CA LYS A 27 11.97 -1.26 -17.66
C LYS A 27 12.08 -1.25 -19.19
N THR A 28 12.07 -2.40 -19.84
CA THR A 28 12.14 -2.52 -21.32
C THR A 28 10.80 -2.28 -22.00
N MET A 29 9.69 -2.35 -21.25
CA MET A 29 8.33 -2.24 -21.76
C MET A 29 7.85 -0.78 -21.95
N GLY A 30 8.68 0.22 -21.61
CA GLY A 30 8.29 1.62 -21.68
C GLY A 30 7.05 1.92 -20.83
N PHE A 31 6.07 2.62 -21.41
CA PHE A 31 4.86 3.02 -20.67
C PHE A 31 4.03 1.83 -20.14
N ALA A 32 3.95 0.73 -20.89
CA ALA A 32 3.24 -0.46 -20.44
C ALA A 32 3.86 -1.07 -19.18
N GLY A 33 5.18 -0.95 -19.00
CA GLY A 33 5.89 -1.43 -17.83
C GLY A 33 5.45 -0.76 -16.52
N VAL A 34 4.97 0.48 -16.57
CA VAL A 34 4.47 1.20 -15.39
C VAL A 34 3.29 0.47 -14.75
N PHE A 35 2.37 -0.04 -15.56
CA PHE A 35 1.20 -0.77 -15.07
C PHE A 35 1.56 -2.15 -14.55
N VAL A 36 2.46 -2.84 -15.24
CA VAL A 36 2.88 -4.20 -14.88
C VAL A 36 3.77 -4.21 -13.64
N LYS A 37 4.60 -3.18 -13.45
CA LYS A 37 5.48 -3.02 -12.29
C LYS A 37 4.73 -3.19 -10.96
N LYS A 38 3.56 -2.61 -10.86
CA LYS A 38 2.73 -2.73 -9.65
C LYS A 38 2.32 -4.18 -9.37
N THR A 39 1.93 -4.93 -10.39
CA THR A 39 1.58 -6.34 -10.25
C THR A 39 2.76 -7.16 -9.76
N VAL A 40 3.95 -6.93 -10.33
CA VAL A 40 5.19 -7.60 -9.88
C VAL A 40 5.50 -7.29 -8.42
N VAL A 41 5.45 -6.01 -8.04
CA VAL A 41 5.71 -5.58 -6.63
C VAL A 41 4.69 -6.19 -5.68
N GLN A 42 3.42 -6.23 -6.05
CA GLN A 42 2.38 -6.81 -5.22
C GLN A 42 2.61 -8.30 -4.99
N SER A 43 2.88 -9.05 -6.05
CA SER A 43 3.17 -10.48 -5.96
C SER A 43 4.45 -10.76 -5.17
N TRP A 44 5.49 -9.96 -5.39
CA TRP A 44 6.72 -10.04 -4.60
C TRP A 44 6.46 -9.81 -3.11
N ALA A 45 5.81 -8.69 -2.77
CA ALA A 45 5.52 -8.35 -1.38
C ALA A 45 4.59 -9.36 -0.69
N SER A 46 3.72 -10.03 -1.44
CA SER A 46 2.86 -11.08 -0.88
C SER A 46 3.62 -12.31 -0.41
N LYS A 47 4.82 -12.57 -0.95
CA LYS A 47 5.67 -13.70 -0.59
C LYS A 47 6.87 -13.27 0.27
N HIS A 48 7.54 -12.19 -0.13
CA HIS A 48 8.79 -11.70 0.44
C HIS A 48 8.72 -10.18 0.67
N PRO A 49 7.91 -9.70 1.63
CA PRO A 49 7.66 -8.27 1.80
C PRO A 49 8.91 -7.47 2.15
N GLN A 50 9.81 -8.05 2.94
CA GLN A 50 11.08 -7.39 3.30
C GLN A 50 11.97 -7.17 2.08
N GLU A 51 12.13 -8.20 1.24
CA GLU A 51 12.92 -8.06 0.01
C GLU A 51 12.32 -7.03 -0.96
N ALA A 52 10.99 -7.00 -1.08
CA ALA A 52 10.29 -6.00 -1.88
C ALA A 52 10.50 -4.58 -1.31
N ALA A 53 10.53 -4.44 0.01
CA ALA A 53 10.80 -3.18 0.70
C ALA A 53 12.26 -2.71 0.50
N ASP A 54 13.22 -3.61 0.59
CA ASP A 54 14.64 -3.33 0.35
C ASP A 54 14.87 -2.90 -1.10
N TYR A 55 14.25 -3.61 -2.05
CA TYR A 55 14.30 -3.22 -3.46
C TYR A 55 13.66 -1.85 -3.69
N TYR A 56 12.52 -1.57 -3.06
CA TYR A 56 11.87 -0.26 -3.13
C TYR A 56 12.80 0.85 -2.63
N ALA A 57 13.43 0.67 -1.48
CA ALA A 57 14.34 1.65 -0.90
C ALA A 57 15.53 1.95 -1.84
N ALA A 58 16.10 0.92 -2.46
CA ALA A 58 17.20 1.06 -3.41
C ALA A 58 16.81 1.71 -4.75
N ASN A 59 15.51 1.67 -5.13
CA ASN A 59 15.00 2.11 -6.43
C ASN A 59 13.84 3.12 -6.33
N ALA A 60 13.72 3.85 -5.24
CA ALA A 60 12.58 4.74 -4.96
C ALA A 60 12.29 5.76 -6.08
N SER A 61 13.34 6.28 -6.73
CA SER A 61 13.20 7.21 -7.87
C SER A 61 12.45 6.61 -9.06
N ASP A 62 12.68 5.33 -9.37
CA ASP A 62 12.03 4.61 -10.48
C ASP A 62 10.52 4.46 -10.23
N PHE A 63 10.12 4.33 -8.97
CA PHE A 63 8.72 4.22 -8.58
C PHE A 63 8.00 5.57 -8.57
N ARG A 64 8.68 6.63 -8.13
CA ARG A 64 8.13 8.00 -8.12
C ARG A 64 7.88 8.52 -9.53
N MET A 65 8.81 8.28 -10.47
CA MET A 65 8.65 8.69 -11.86
C MET A 65 7.43 8.00 -12.50
N GLY A 66 7.25 6.71 -12.26
CA GLY A 66 6.06 5.96 -12.72
C GLY A 66 4.75 6.50 -12.15
N SER A 67 4.74 6.93 -10.89
CA SER A 67 3.57 7.52 -10.24
C SER A 67 3.18 8.88 -10.82
N MET A 68 4.15 9.70 -11.22
CA MET A 68 3.89 10.99 -11.87
C MET A 68 3.32 10.83 -13.29
N MET A 69 3.77 9.83 -14.04
CA MET A 69 3.34 9.59 -15.41
C MET A 69 2.05 8.77 -15.52
N GLY A 70 1.78 7.91 -14.53
CA GLY A 70 0.62 7.01 -14.52
C GLY A 70 -0.70 7.64 -14.07
N GLY A 71 -0.70 8.93 -13.73
CA GLY A 71 -1.87 9.66 -13.26
C GLY A 71 -2.40 9.15 -11.91
N ARG A 72 -3.10 10.02 -11.18
CA ARG A 72 -3.85 9.66 -9.96
C ARG A 72 -5.07 8.80 -10.30
N GLY A 73 -4.83 7.61 -10.87
CA GLY A 73 -5.89 6.67 -11.20
C GLY A 73 -6.64 6.23 -9.93
N ARG A 74 -7.94 6.32 -9.96
CA ARG A 74 -8.86 5.83 -8.94
C ARG A 74 -8.50 4.39 -8.57
N GLY A 75 -7.90 4.18 -7.40
CA GLY A 75 -7.72 2.86 -6.80
C GLY A 75 -6.30 2.26 -6.80
N GLY A 76 -5.30 2.95 -7.37
CA GLY A 76 -3.93 2.47 -7.37
C GLY A 76 -3.06 3.13 -6.29
N GLY A 77 -2.88 2.49 -5.13
CA GLY A 77 -1.89 2.93 -4.15
C GLY A 77 -0.46 2.94 -4.74
N SER A 78 0.43 3.75 -4.17
CA SER A 78 1.85 3.73 -4.52
C SER A 78 2.48 2.37 -4.22
N ALA A 79 3.69 2.12 -4.74
CA ALA A 79 4.41 0.89 -4.42
C ALA A 79 4.64 0.72 -2.91
N ALA A 80 4.95 1.82 -2.20
CA ALA A 80 5.07 1.80 -0.74
C ALA A 80 3.78 1.35 -0.05
N SER A 81 2.62 1.86 -0.51
CA SER A 81 1.32 1.44 0.02
C SER A 81 1.02 -0.05 -0.23
N VAL A 82 1.38 -0.55 -1.41
CA VAL A 82 1.16 -1.96 -1.77
C VAL A 82 2.04 -2.88 -0.93
N ILE A 83 3.34 -2.58 -0.83
CA ILE A 83 4.29 -3.36 -0.03
C ILE A 83 3.84 -3.38 1.44
N ALA A 84 3.52 -2.22 1.99
CA ALA A 84 3.09 -2.09 3.38
C ALA A 84 1.80 -2.87 3.67
N MET A 85 0.84 -2.85 2.74
CA MET A 85 -0.42 -3.58 2.84
C MET A 85 -0.20 -5.10 2.84
N GLU A 86 0.60 -5.60 1.89
CA GLU A 86 0.91 -7.03 1.81
C GLU A 86 1.75 -7.51 3.00
N TRP A 87 2.68 -6.67 3.47
CA TRP A 87 3.46 -6.97 4.67
C TRP A 87 2.58 -7.00 5.93
N ALA A 88 1.68 -6.02 6.09
CA ALA A 88 0.78 -5.95 7.25
C ALA A 88 -0.15 -7.17 7.39
N ARG A 89 -0.44 -7.85 6.30
CA ARG A 89 -1.19 -9.12 6.33
C ARG A 89 -0.44 -10.24 7.06
N GLN A 90 0.87 -10.21 6.99
CA GLN A 90 1.75 -11.26 7.53
C GLN A 90 2.32 -10.83 8.88
N ASP A 91 2.79 -9.58 8.96
CA ASP A 91 3.45 -8.99 10.12
C ASP A 91 3.16 -7.48 10.17
N SER A 92 2.15 -7.10 10.94
CA SER A 92 1.73 -5.70 11.09
C SER A 92 2.80 -4.84 11.81
N GLU A 93 3.57 -5.43 12.73
CA GLU A 93 4.63 -4.71 13.46
C GLU A 93 5.82 -4.42 12.54
N GLY A 94 6.26 -5.41 11.77
CA GLY A 94 7.32 -5.24 10.79
C GLY A 94 6.95 -4.20 9.75
N ALA A 95 5.73 -4.26 9.20
CA ALA A 95 5.22 -3.29 8.26
C ALA A 95 5.20 -1.86 8.85
N MET A 96 4.77 -1.71 10.11
CA MET A 96 4.72 -0.43 10.80
C MET A 96 6.13 0.13 11.06
N THR A 97 7.06 -0.72 11.45
CA THR A 97 8.47 -0.34 11.67
C THR A 97 9.08 0.15 10.36
N TRP A 98 8.87 -0.57 9.27
CA TRP A 98 9.32 -0.15 7.95
C TRP A 98 8.69 1.18 7.52
N ALA A 99 7.37 1.33 7.66
CA ALA A 99 6.69 2.57 7.30
C ALA A 99 7.24 3.78 8.07
N LYS A 100 7.55 3.62 9.36
CA LYS A 100 8.16 4.68 10.18
C LYS A 100 9.61 5.02 9.76
N SER A 101 10.31 4.13 9.09
CA SER A 101 11.65 4.38 8.57
C SER A 101 11.66 5.16 7.24
N LEU A 102 10.50 5.27 6.59
CA LEU A 102 10.32 6.06 5.37
C LEU A 102 10.10 7.53 5.70
N GLU A 103 10.24 8.39 4.68
CA GLU A 103 10.06 9.83 4.83
C GLU A 103 9.02 10.38 3.83
N GLY A 104 8.44 11.53 4.16
CA GLY A 104 7.55 12.27 3.29
C GLY A 104 6.34 11.48 2.78
N SER A 105 6.07 11.56 1.49
CA SER A 105 4.92 10.88 0.87
C SER A 105 4.98 9.36 0.95
N ASP A 106 6.18 8.79 0.94
CA ASP A 106 6.37 7.34 0.98
C ASP A 106 5.93 6.77 2.33
N GLN A 107 6.25 7.47 3.43
CA GLN A 107 5.78 7.14 4.77
C GLN A 107 4.25 7.20 4.86
N SER A 108 3.65 8.31 4.40
CA SER A 108 2.20 8.49 4.41
C SER A 108 1.49 7.41 3.59
N ASP A 109 2.06 7.04 2.44
CA ASP A 109 1.48 6.02 1.57
C ASP A 109 1.60 4.62 2.16
N ALA A 110 2.73 4.29 2.78
CA ALA A 110 2.91 3.03 3.50
C ALA A 110 1.91 2.92 4.68
N MET A 111 1.76 3.98 5.47
CA MET A 111 0.76 4.03 6.55
C MET A 111 -0.66 3.80 6.02
N LYS A 112 -1.05 4.44 4.91
CA LYS A 112 -2.35 4.19 4.26
C LYS A 112 -2.54 2.72 3.89
N GLY A 113 -1.51 2.05 3.39
CA GLY A 113 -1.55 0.62 3.06
C GLY A 113 -1.83 -0.23 4.30
N ILE A 114 -1.08 0.00 5.38
CA ILE A 114 -1.24 -0.71 6.67
C ILE A 114 -2.65 -0.50 7.23
N PHE A 115 -3.10 0.75 7.32
CA PHE A 115 -4.41 1.06 7.89
C PHE A 115 -5.56 0.57 7.03
N ARG A 116 -5.39 0.53 5.69
CA ARG A 116 -6.39 -0.10 4.82
C ARG A 116 -6.51 -1.59 5.12
N GLN A 117 -5.39 -2.29 5.26
CA GLN A 117 -5.42 -3.72 5.60
C GLN A 117 -6.03 -3.94 6.99
N ALA A 118 -5.56 -3.19 8.00
CA ALA A 118 -6.08 -3.30 9.35
C ALA A 118 -7.59 -3.01 9.43
N ALA A 119 -8.07 -1.97 8.73
CA ALA A 119 -9.50 -1.62 8.69
C ALA A 119 -10.34 -2.64 7.89
N THR A 120 -9.71 -3.36 6.96
CA THR A 120 -10.38 -4.46 6.25
C THR A 120 -10.55 -5.67 7.16
N ASP A 121 -9.57 -5.97 8.00
CA ASP A 121 -9.61 -7.12 8.91
C ASP A 121 -10.45 -6.81 10.18
N ASP A 122 -10.08 -5.74 10.88
CA ASP A 122 -10.71 -5.27 12.12
C ASP A 122 -10.64 -3.74 12.23
N PRO A 123 -11.67 -3.02 11.79
CA PRO A 123 -11.66 -1.56 11.79
C PRO A 123 -11.60 -0.95 13.21
N ALA A 124 -12.16 -1.61 14.22
CA ALA A 124 -12.09 -1.12 15.59
C ALA A 124 -10.66 -1.20 16.14
N ARG A 125 -9.95 -2.30 15.83
CA ARG A 125 -8.52 -2.43 16.13
C ARG A 125 -7.70 -1.39 15.38
N ALA A 126 -7.98 -1.17 14.11
CA ALA A 126 -7.30 -0.15 13.31
C ALA A 126 -7.46 1.24 13.92
N ALA A 127 -8.65 1.59 14.40
CA ALA A 127 -8.90 2.84 15.12
C ALA A 127 -8.06 2.98 16.39
N GLY A 128 -7.89 1.89 17.15
CA GLY A 128 -7.02 1.86 18.33
C GLY A 128 -5.53 2.08 18.01
N MET A 129 -5.08 1.77 16.80
CA MET A 129 -3.70 1.97 16.38
C MET A 129 -3.35 3.43 16.03
N LEU A 130 -4.35 4.30 15.86
CA LEU A 130 -4.12 5.71 15.47
C LEU A 130 -3.25 6.47 16.47
N SER A 131 -3.34 6.15 17.74
CA SER A 131 -2.54 6.77 18.82
C SER A 131 -1.02 6.52 18.66
N SER A 132 -0.63 5.50 17.89
CA SER A 132 0.78 5.19 17.60
C SER A 132 1.40 6.08 16.52
N ILE A 133 0.59 6.90 15.84
CA ILE A 133 1.03 7.81 14.79
C ILE A 133 1.27 9.18 15.41
N SER A 134 2.54 9.60 15.40
CA SER A 134 2.93 10.92 15.95
C SER A 134 2.71 12.08 14.96
N ASP A 135 2.74 11.81 13.66
CA ASP A 135 2.50 12.80 12.62
C ASP A 135 1.00 13.04 12.41
N ASP A 136 0.55 14.28 12.57
CA ASP A 136 -0.87 14.64 12.52
C ASP A 136 -1.49 14.40 11.14
N GLN A 137 -0.75 14.71 10.06
CA GLN A 137 -1.24 14.51 8.70
C GLN A 137 -1.36 13.01 8.34
N ALA A 138 -0.40 12.20 8.79
CA ALA A 138 -0.45 10.76 8.64
C ALA A 138 -1.62 10.17 9.45
N ARG A 139 -1.86 10.66 10.67
CA ARG A 139 -2.97 10.24 11.51
C ARG A 139 -4.33 10.57 10.90
N GLU A 140 -4.52 11.80 10.40
CA GLU A 140 -5.74 12.21 9.69
C GLU A 140 -5.98 11.34 8.44
N SER A 141 -4.94 11.08 7.67
CA SER A 141 -5.03 10.21 6.50
C SER A 141 -5.43 8.78 6.85
N ALA A 142 -4.92 8.25 7.97
CA ALA A 142 -5.30 6.94 8.49
C ALA A 142 -6.75 6.93 8.99
N GLN A 143 -7.20 7.96 9.71
CA GLN A 143 -8.59 8.12 10.14
C GLN A 143 -9.55 8.10 8.96
N ASN A 144 -9.26 8.88 7.91
CA ASN A 144 -10.06 8.90 6.69
C ASN A 144 -10.11 7.54 5.99
N THR A 145 -9.01 6.80 6.02
CA THR A 145 -8.95 5.44 5.46
C THR A 145 -9.84 4.49 6.26
N ILE A 146 -9.72 4.50 7.60
CA ILE A 146 -10.53 3.67 8.49
C ILE A 146 -12.02 4.02 8.34
N ALA A 147 -12.37 5.31 8.37
CA ALA A 147 -13.76 5.77 8.21
C ALA A 147 -14.40 5.25 6.92
N ARG A 148 -13.67 5.30 5.82
CA ARG A 148 -14.13 4.80 4.53
C ARG A 148 -14.32 3.28 4.51
N GLU A 149 -13.32 2.53 4.96
CA GLU A 149 -13.37 1.06 4.95
C GLU A 149 -14.40 0.53 5.96
N TRP A 150 -14.48 1.15 7.15
CA TRP A 150 -15.45 0.79 8.16
C TRP A 150 -16.87 1.17 7.75
N GLY A 151 -17.05 2.39 7.23
CA GLY A 151 -18.35 2.90 6.80
C GLY A 151 -19.00 2.08 5.68
N ALA A 152 -18.18 1.45 4.85
CA ALA A 152 -18.66 0.52 3.82
C ALA A 152 -19.19 -0.80 4.42
N LYS A 153 -18.77 -1.16 5.64
CA LYS A 153 -19.16 -2.40 6.33
C LYS A 153 -20.25 -2.17 7.39
N ASP A 154 -20.08 -1.15 8.21
CA ASP A 154 -20.92 -0.81 9.34
C ASP A 154 -20.96 0.71 9.57
N TRP A 155 -21.96 1.34 8.96
CA TRP A 155 -22.13 2.79 9.02
C TRP A 155 -22.44 3.29 10.44
N ASP A 156 -23.23 2.55 11.23
CA ASP A 156 -23.65 2.98 12.57
C ASP A 156 -22.49 2.92 13.55
N ALA A 157 -21.67 1.86 13.51
CA ALA A 157 -20.45 1.78 14.29
C ALA A 157 -19.46 2.88 13.89
N THR A 158 -19.33 3.17 12.61
CA THR A 158 -18.44 4.23 12.10
C THR A 158 -18.87 5.61 12.59
N LYS A 159 -20.17 5.93 12.55
CA LYS A 159 -20.70 7.19 13.08
C LYS A 159 -20.40 7.33 14.57
N SER A 160 -20.62 6.27 15.34
CA SER A 160 -20.35 6.27 16.77
C SER A 160 -18.88 6.52 17.07
N TRP A 161 -17.99 5.90 16.32
CA TRP A 161 -16.55 6.13 16.43
C TRP A 161 -16.17 7.57 16.08
N ILE A 162 -16.62 8.10 14.93
CA ILE A 162 -16.33 9.48 14.50
C ILE A 162 -16.83 10.49 15.56
N SER A 163 -18.02 10.27 16.11
CA SER A 163 -18.58 11.15 17.15
C SER A 163 -17.80 11.13 18.47
N GLY A 164 -17.01 10.10 18.71
CA GLY A 164 -16.13 9.97 19.85
C GLY A 164 -14.72 10.56 19.66
N LEU A 165 -14.39 10.99 18.43
CA LEU A 165 -13.11 11.65 18.17
C LEU A 165 -13.10 13.06 18.77
N PRO A 166 -11.95 13.54 19.28
CA PRO A 166 -11.81 14.93 19.73
C PRO A 166 -12.16 15.91 18.60
N ALA A 167 -12.80 17.03 18.97
CA ALA A 167 -13.31 18.02 18.00
C ALA A 167 -12.20 18.76 17.20
N ASP A 168 -10.97 18.60 17.61
CA ASP A 168 -9.75 19.20 17.06
C ASP A 168 -8.88 18.19 16.29
N GLN A 169 -9.43 17.03 15.97
CA GLN A 169 -8.80 16.00 15.14
C GLN A 169 -9.57 15.72 13.86
#